data_bfe47758df92e7f3f0e447536b067cb7
#
_entry.id   bfe47758df92e7f3f0e447536b067cb7
#
_cell.length_a   1.000
_cell.length_b   1.000
_cell.length_c   1.000
_cell.angle_alpha   90.00
_cell.angle_beta   90.00
_cell.angle_gamma   90.00
#
_symmetry.space_group_name_H-M   'P 1'
#
loop_
_entity.id
_entity.type
_entity.pdbx_description
1 polymer ?
#
loop_
_entity_poly.entity_id
_entity_poly.type
_entity_poly.pdbx_seq_one_letter_code
_entity_poly.pdbx_strand_id
1 'polypeptide(L)'
;MKLNVFTLGLIFIFLNGFNLFSQDIPKKLLAIFAHPDDEQTIAPLLVKLVEEEIEVTLVIATDGRLGVNEYTDYEAGDGLAEIRKQEMLCAAEVLGVNLIHLDYHDQLKAGEGFDGHIPHVQNLIFELKEIVKKIQPDAIITWGPDGGTTHIDHRLVGASVT
;
A
#
# COMPACT_ATOMS: atom_id res chain seq x y z
N MET A 1 -61.14 13.32 9.38
CA MET A 1 -59.77 13.57 9.92
C MET A 1 -58.98 14.17 8.78
N LYS A 2 -58.74 15.47 8.75
CA LYS A 2 -57.97 16.15 7.67
C LYS A 2 -56.48 16.08 8.06
N LEU A 3 -55.74 15.23 7.36
CA LEU A 3 -54.28 15.18 7.53
C LEU A 3 -53.70 16.49 6.97
N ASN A 4 -53.00 17.24 7.81
CA ASN A 4 -52.47 18.57 7.43
C ASN A 4 -51.33 18.38 6.42
N VAL A 5 -51.39 19.05 5.30
CA VAL A 5 -50.40 19.05 4.20
C VAL A 5 -48.98 19.40 4.73
N PHE A 6 -48.92 20.17 5.82
CA PHE A 6 -47.64 20.50 6.51
C PHE A 6 -46.94 19.30 7.14
N THR A 7 -47.70 18.31 7.63
CA THR A 7 -47.10 17.09 8.26
C THR A 7 -46.51 16.15 7.20
N LEU A 8 -47.11 16.12 6.00
CA LEU A 8 -46.58 15.30 4.90
C LEU A 8 -45.27 15.88 4.32
N GLY A 9 -45.12 17.22 4.27
CA GLY A 9 -43.90 17.89 3.81
C GLY A 9 -42.69 17.64 4.74
N LEU A 10 -42.92 17.64 6.05
CA LEU A 10 -41.84 17.37 7.02
C LEU A 10 -41.35 15.92 7.00
N ILE A 11 -42.26 14.95 6.77
CA ILE A 11 -41.89 13.51 6.66
C ILE A 11 -41.07 13.28 5.37
N PHE A 12 -41.38 14.00 4.26
CA PHE A 12 -40.65 13.86 3.00
C PHE A 12 -39.22 14.43 3.09
N ILE A 13 -38.99 15.49 3.87
CA ILE A 13 -37.68 16.09 4.08
C ILE A 13 -36.80 15.18 4.94
N PHE A 14 -37.39 14.50 5.94
CA PHE A 14 -36.66 13.54 6.78
C PHE A 14 -36.23 12.27 6.03
N LEU A 15 -37.03 11.80 5.06
CA LEU A 15 -36.70 10.61 4.27
C LEU A 15 -35.63 10.84 3.21
N ASN A 16 -35.45 12.08 2.76
CA ASN A 16 -34.38 12.41 1.79
C ASN A 16 -33.06 12.84 2.45
N GLY A 17 -33.05 13.09 3.76
CA GLY A 17 -31.84 13.51 4.50
C GLY A 17 -30.87 12.37 4.85
N PHE A 18 -31.26 11.13 4.74
CA PHE A 18 -30.44 9.98 5.13
C PHE A 18 -29.53 9.42 4.01
N ASN A 19 -29.66 9.88 2.78
CA ASN A 19 -28.83 9.41 1.65
C ASN A 19 -27.57 10.25 1.39
N LEU A 20 -27.21 11.21 2.27
CA LEU A 20 -26.13 12.15 2.01
C LEU A 20 -24.74 11.69 2.48
N PHE A 21 -24.61 10.49 3.05
CA PHE A 21 -23.33 9.96 3.53
C PHE A 21 -23.14 8.49 3.21
N SER A 22 -23.59 8.03 2.05
CA SER A 22 -23.01 6.79 1.51
C SER A 22 -21.63 7.16 0.98
N GLN A 23 -20.61 7.07 1.82
CA GLN A 23 -19.26 6.98 1.31
C GLN A 23 -19.21 5.65 0.55
N ASP A 24 -18.98 5.73 -0.75
CA ASP A 24 -18.72 4.52 -1.53
C ASP A 24 -17.53 3.83 -0.89
N ILE A 25 -17.76 2.61 -0.39
CA ILE A 25 -16.68 1.78 0.16
C ILE A 25 -15.74 1.51 -1.00
N PRO A 26 -14.42 1.76 -0.85
CA PRO A 26 -13.46 1.48 -1.90
C PRO A 26 -13.55 0.00 -2.27
N LYS A 27 -13.52 -0.29 -3.57
CA LYS A 27 -13.56 -1.67 -4.08
C LYS A 27 -12.18 -2.22 -4.34
N LYS A 28 -11.22 -1.30 -4.58
CA LYS A 28 -9.83 -1.63 -4.86
C LYS A 28 -8.92 -0.78 -4.01
N LEU A 29 -8.06 -1.44 -3.26
CA LEU A 29 -7.00 -0.81 -2.49
C LEU A 29 -5.65 -1.18 -3.06
N LEU A 30 -4.74 -0.21 -3.16
CA LEU A 30 -3.35 -0.39 -3.49
C LEU A 30 -2.50 0.00 -2.28
N ALA A 31 -1.82 -0.99 -1.67
CA ALA A 31 -0.86 -0.75 -0.59
C ALA A 31 0.55 -0.80 -1.18
N ILE A 32 1.36 0.25 -0.98
CA ILE A 32 2.70 0.39 -1.59
C ILE A 32 3.71 0.61 -0.48
N PHE A 33 4.67 -0.30 -0.33
CA PHE A 33 5.68 -0.27 0.70
C PHE A 33 7.09 -0.51 0.15
N ALA A 34 8.10 -0.25 0.96
CA ALA A 34 9.49 -0.30 0.53
C ALA A 34 10.07 -1.71 0.59
N HIS A 35 9.91 -2.39 1.71
CA HIS A 35 10.60 -3.66 1.97
C HIS A 35 9.62 -4.80 2.26
N PRO A 36 10.02 -6.05 2.00
CA PRO A 36 9.36 -7.21 2.58
C PRO A 36 9.34 -7.09 4.11
N ASP A 37 8.19 -7.19 4.75
CA ASP A 37 7.85 -7.01 6.16
C ASP A 37 7.17 -5.67 6.52
N ASP A 38 7.24 -4.65 5.70
CA ASP A 38 6.57 -3.37 5.97
C ASP A 38 5.04 -3.52 6.10
N GLU A 39 4.44 -4.46 5.35
CA GLU A 39 3.01 -4.76 5.37
C GLU A 39 2.52 -5.20 6.75
N GLN A 40 3.41 -5.71 7.61
CA GLN A 40 3.06 -6.11 8.97
C GLN A 40 2.48 -4.96 9.78
N THR A 41 2.88 -3.73 9.48
CA THR A 41 2.39 -2.52 10.17
C THR A 41 0.88 -2.33 10.00
N ILE A 42 0.32 -2.82 8.90
CA ILE A 42 -1.11 -2.72 8.57
C ILE A 42 -1.77 -4.08 8.26
N ALA A 43 -1.10 -5.19 8.53
CA ALA A 43 -1.61 -6.53 8.23
C ALA A 43 -3.04 -6.78 8.72
N PRO A 44 -3.43 -6.40 9.96
CA PRO A 44 -4.81 -6.55 10.42
C PRO A 44 -5.82 -5.76 9.58
N LEU A 45 -5.43 -4.60 9.06
CA LEU A 45 -6.28 -3.81 8.17
C LEU A 45 -6.44 -4.49 6.82
N LEU A 46 -5.34 -5.02 6.23
CA LEU A 46 -5.38 -5.71 4.95
C LEU A 46 -6.30 -6.92 5.00
N VAL A 47 -6.18 -7.77 6.05
CA VAL A 47 -7.06 -8.93 6.25
C VAL A 47 -8.51 -8.50 6.35
N LYS A 48 -8.80 -7.48 7.16
CA LYS A 48 -10.17 -6.98 7.32
C LYS A 48 -10.76 -6.50 5.99
N LEU A 49 -9.99 -5.78 5.18
CA LEU A 49 -10.46 -5.28 3.88
C LEU A 49 -10.75 -6.43 2.90
N VAL A 50 -9.90 -7.47 2.89
CA VAL A 50 -10.12 -8.67 2.09
C VAL A 50 -11.40 -9.41 2.55
N GLU A 51 -11.63 -9.52 3.87
CA GLU A 51 -12.87 -10.11 4.42
C GLU A 51 -14.13 -9.29 4.04
N GLU A 52 -13.98 -8.00 3.81
CA GLU A 52 -15.03 -7.09 3.32
C GLU A 52 -15.15 -7.08 1.77
N GLU A 53 -14.55 -8.07 1.09
CA GLU A 53 -14.57 -8.26 -0.37
C GLU A 53 -13.93 -7.09 -1.15
N ILE A 54 -12.99 -6.36 -0.54
CA ILE A 54 -12.19 -5.34 -1.21
C ILE A 54 -10.99 -6.02 -1.88
N GLU A 55 -10.79 -5.75 -3.16
CA GLU A 55 -9.61 -6.21 -3.90
C GLU A 55 -8.38 -5.45 -3.43
N VAL A 56 -7.50 -6.13 -2.69
CA VAL A 56 -6.26 -5.54 -2.17
C VAL A 56 -5.08 -5.99 -2.99
N THR A 57 -4.31 -5.03 -3.52
CA THR A 57 -3.01 -5.29 -4.13
C THR A 57 -1.91 -4.68 -3.27
N LEU A 58 -0.92 -5.50 -2.91
CA LEU A 58 0.28 -5.11 -2.18
C LEU A 58 1.46 -4.99 -3.14
N VAL A 59 2.09 -3.84 -3.16
CA VAL A 59 3.32 -3.58 -3.92
C VAL A 59 4.47 -3.43 -2.94
N ILE A 60 5.52 -4.22 -3.14
CA ILE A 60 6.78 -4.12 -2.41
C ILE A 60 7.86 -3.68 -3.38
N ALA A 61 8.52 -2.56 -3.09
CA ALA A 61 9.44 -1.92 -4.02
C ALA A 61 10.79 -2.63 -4.08
N THR A 62 11.39 -2.98 -2.95
CA THR A 62 12.75 -3.54 -2.88
C THR A 62 12.80 -5.01 -2.53
N ASP A 63 13.93 -5.64 -2.80
CA ASP A 63 14.16 -7.06 -2.56
C ASP A 63 14.56 -7.41 -1.11
N GLY A 64 14.80 -6.41 -0.25
CA GLY A 64 15.13 -6.62 1.16
C GLY A 64 16.47 -7.29 1.41
N ARG A 65 17.39 -7.34 0.42
CA ARG A 65 18.67 -8.04 0.48
C ARG A 65 19.62 -7.60 1.59
N LEU A 66 19.40 -6.42 2.17
CA LEU A 66 20.22 -5.87 3.24
C LEU A 66 19.55 -5.96 4.62
N GLY A 67 18.35 -6.52 4.69
CA GLY A 67 17.53 -6.64 5.91
C GLY A 67 18.01 -7.76 6.84
N VAL A 68 19.30 -7.78 7.18
CA VAL A 68 19.87 -8.72 8.18
C VAL A 68 19.46 -8.32 9.59
N ASN A 69 19.32 -9.30 10.48
CA ASN A 69 19.04 -9.07 11.89
C ASN A 69 19.89 -10.03 12.77
N GLU A 70 19.93 -9.75 14.06
CA GLU A 70 20.74 -10.51 15.02
C GLU A 70 20.17 -11.90 15.39
N TYR A 71 18.97 -12.23 14.90
CA TYR A 71 18.26 -13.47 15.25
C TYR A 71 18.42 -14.57 14.21
N THR A 72 19.06 -14.27 13.09
CA THR A 72 19.28 -15.22 11.99
C THR A 72 20.72 -15.18 11.53
N ASP A 73 21.21 -16.30 11.00
CA ASP A 73 22.56 -16.44 10.42
C ASP A 73 22.58 -16.06 8.92
N TYR A 74 21.58 -15.32 8.44
CA TYR A 74 21.54 -14.90 7.04
C TYR A 74 22.53 -13.78 6.79
N GLU A 75 23.26 -13.90 5.69
CA GLU A 75 24.14 -12.84 5.18
C GLU A 75 23.39 -11.97 4.18
N ALA A 76 23.73 -10.68 4.16
CA ALA A 76 23.20 -9.74 3.17
C ALA A 76 23.60 -10.17 1.75
N GLY A 77 22.71 -9.93 0.78
CA GLY A 77 22.96 -10.19 -0.63
C GLY A 77 21.86 -10.98 -1.33
N ASP A 78 22.20 -11.55 -2.48
CA ASP A 78 21.23 -12.23 -3.36
C ASP A 78 20.54 -13.42 -2.69
N GLY A 79 21.25 -14.14 -1.81
CA GLY A 79 20.66 -15.25 -1.04
C GLY A 79 19.53 -14.79 -0.13
N LEU A 80 19.74 -13.67 0.56
CA LEU A 80 18.71 -13.08 1.43
C LEU A 80 17.56 -12.54 0.61
N ALA A 81 17.83 -11.89 -0.54
CA ALA A 81 16.77 -11.40 -1.44
C ALA A 81 15.80 -12.51 -1.85
N GLU A 82 16.32 -13.68 -2.22
CA GLU A 82 15.46 -14.82 -2.60
C GLU A 82 14.64 -15.34 -1.42
N ILE A 83 15.24 -15.43 -0.22
CA ILE A 83 14.51 -15.82 1.00
C ILE A 83 13.36 -14.83 1.28
N ARG A 84 13.66 -13.53 1.27
CA ARG A 84 12.68 -12.47 1.54
C ARG A 84 11.54 -12.47 0.50
N LYS A 85 11.87 -12.80 -0.75
CA LYS A 85 10.87 -12.96 -1.81
C LYS A 85 9.90 -14.11 -1.51
N GLN A 86 10.41 -15.24 -1.06
CA GLN A 86 9.57 -16.39 -0.69
C GLN A 86 8.74 -16.11 0.56
N GLU A 87 9.31 -15.45 1.56
CA GLU A 87 8.57 -14.98 2.74
C GLU A 87 7.42 -14.06 2.35
N MET A 88 7.67 -13.12 1.43
CA MET A 88 6.64 -12.17 0.97
C MET A 88 5.51 -12.83 0.17
N LEU A 89 5.84 -13.84 -0.64
CA LEU A 89 4.82 -14.64 -1.33
C LEU A 89 3.92 -15.38 -0.33
N CYS A 90 4.53 -16.00 0.69
CA CYS A 90 3.79 -16.68 1.74
C CYS A 90 2.92 -15.69 2.55
N ALA A 91 3.46 -14.52 2.91
CA ALA A 91 2.71 -13.49 3.64
C ALA A 91 1.51 -13.00 2.83
N ALA A 92 1.70 -12.72 1.54
CA ALA A 92 0.62 -12.27 0.65
C ALA A 92 -0.50 -13.32 0.53
N GLU A 93 -0.15 -14.61 0.44
CA GLU A 93 -1.12 -15.71 0.42
C GLU A 93 -1.93 -15.76 1.72
N VAL A 94 -1.27 -15.66 2.88
CA VAL A 94 -1.94 -15.66 4.20
C VAL A 94 -2.84 -14.44 4.37
N LEU A 95 -2.42 -13.27 3.90
CA LEU A 95 -3.20 -12.03 3.95
C LEU A 95 -4.35 -12.02 2.94
N GLY A 96 -4.33 -12.89 1.93
CA GLY A 96 -5.33 -12.93 0.85
C GLY A 96 -5.21 -11.76 -0.14
N VAL A 97 -4.03 -11.17 -0.28
CA VAL A 97 -3.78 -10.01 -1.15
C VAL A 97 -3.06 -10.40 -2.44
N ASN A 98 -3.26 -9.63 -3.51
CA ASN A 98 -2.46 -9.74 -4.72
C ASN A 98 -1.08 -9.10 -4.49
N LEU A 99 0.01 -9.80 -4.80
CA LEU A 99 1.36 -9.29 -4.63
C LEU A 99 1.97 -8.83 -5.96
N ILE A 100 2.60 -7.65 -5.95
CA ILE A 100 3.53 -7.16 -6.96
C ILE A 100 4.84 -6.85 -6.25
N HIS A 101 5.89 -7.65 -6.48
CA HIS A 101 7.22 -7.43 -5.93
C HIS A 101 8.12 -6.90 -7.05
N LEU A 102 8.64 -5.67 -6.90
CA LEU A 102 9.35 -4.97 -7.97
C LEU A 102 10.84 -5.28 -8.03
N ASP A 103 11.35 -5.95 -7.02
CA ASP A 103 12.76 -6.42 -6.94
C ASP A 103 13.82 -5.31 -7.12
N TYR A 104 13.53 -4.04 -6.78
CA TYR A 104 14.57 -3.02 -6.71
C TYR A 104 15.57 -3.37 -5.60
N HIS A 105 16.83 -2.99 -5.81
CA HIS A 105 17.87 -3.17 -4.80
C HIS A 105 17.46 -2.46 -3.50
N ASP A 106 17.49 -3.16 -2.39
CA ASP A 106 17.33 -2.57 -1.06
C ASP A 106 18.36 -1.46 -0.84
N GLN A 107 17.96 -0.38 -0.16
CA GLN A 107 18.61 0.92 -0.15
C GLN A 107 18.66 1.55 -1.56
N LEU A 108 17.50 1.97 -2.06
CA LEU A 108 17.30 2.59 -3.37
C LEU A 108 18.35 3.67 -3.74
N LYS A 109 18.95 4.28 -2.75
CA LYS A 109 20.01 5.28 -2.91
C LYS A 109 21.42 4.69 -3.02
N ALA A 110 21.67 3.49 -2.51
CA ALA A 110 23.04 3.02 -2.28
C ALA A 110 23.82 2.68 -3.56
N GLY A 111 23.14 2.41 -4.67
CA GLY A 111 23.76 2.03 -5.94
C GLY A 111 24.25 3.19 -6.80
N GLU A 112 24.07 4.47 -6.41
CA GLU A 112 24.02 5.55 -7.39
C GLU A 112 25.00 6.71 -7.22
N GLY A 113 25.93 6.60 -6.29
CA GLY A 113 26.91 7.67 -6.12
C GLY A 113 26.34 8.95 -5.50
N PHE A 114 27.18 9.98 -5.39
CA PHE A 114 26.97 11.14 -4.52
C PHE A 114 26.37 12.38 -5.22
N ASP A 115 26.06 12.30 -6.50
CA ASP A 115 25.63 13.44 -7.32
C ASP A 115 24.15 13.84 -7.18
N GLY A 116 23.41 13.17 -6.32
CA GLY A 116 22.02 13.49 -6.03
C GLY A 116 21.00 12.98 -7.07
N HIS A 117 21.45 12.34 -8.13
CA HIS A 117 20.58 11.71 -9.11
C HIS A 117 20.26 10.28 -8.68
N ILE A 118 18.98 9.93 -8.61
CA ILE A 118 18.52 8.62 -8.17
C ILE A 118 17.68 7.97 -9.29
N PRO A 119 18.31 7.39 -10.34
CA PRO A 119 17.61 6.79 -11.48
C PRO A 119 16.62 5.70 -11.07
N HIS A 120 16.93 4.91 -10.04
CA HIS A 120 16.03 3.88 -9.53
C HIS A 120 14.71 4.48 -9.04
N VAL A 121 14.75 5.61 -8.34
CA VAL A 121 13.53 6.29 -7.89
C VAL A 121 12.72 6.82 -9.08
N GLN A 122 13.36 7.32 -10.13
CA GLN A 122 12.66 7.73 -11.34
C GLN A 122 11.99 6.53 -12.03
N ASN A 123 12.70 5.41 -12.15
CA ASN A 123 12.14 4.18 -12.71
C ASN A 123 10.98 3.67 -11.87
N LEU A 124 11.13 3.68 -10.53
CA LEU A 124 10.07 3.32 -9.58
C LEU A 124 8.82 4.18 -9.79
N ILE A 125 8.97 5.51 -9.92
CA ILE A 125 7.85 6.43 -10.19
C ILE A 125 7.12 6.04 -11.50
N PHE A 126 7.87 5.75 -12.55
CA PHE A 126 7.28 5.32 -13.83
C PHE A 126 6.52 4.00 -13.68
N GLU A 127 7.09 3.03 -13.01
CA GLU A 127 6.50 1.71 -12.82
C GLU A 127 5.25 1.79 -11.93
N LEU A 128 5.31 2.52 -10.81
CA LEU A 128 4.15 2.77 -9.95
C LEU A 128 3.02 3.47 -10.71
N LYS A 129 3.35 4.45 -11.54
CA LYS A 129 2.36 5.12 -12.39
C LYS A 129 1.63 4.14 -13.34
N GLU A 130 2.36 3.21 -13.95
CA GLU A 130 1.74 2.20 -14.82
C GLU A 130 0.91 1.18 -14.01
N ILE A 131 1.35 0.81 -12.82
CA ILE A 131 0.58 -0.03 -11.89
C ILE A 131 -0.74 0.65 -11.50
N VAL A 132 -0.69 1.92 -11.07
CA VAL A 132 -1.88 2.70 -10.71
C VAL A 132 -2.84 2.81 -11.88
N LYS A 133 -2.35 3.10 -13.09
CA LYS A 133 -3.18 3.14 -14.30
C LYS A 133 -3.85 1.81 -14.62
N LYS A 134 -3.15 0.70 -14.42
CA LYS A 134 -3.65 -0.66 -14.70
C LYS A 134 -4.70 -1.09 -13.67
N ILE A 135 -4.43 -0.86 -12.38
CA ILE A 135 -5.29 -1.30 -11.28
C ILE A 135 -6.49 -0.36 -11.12
N GLN A 136 -6.28 0.94 -11.29
CA GLN A 136 -7.26 1.99 -11.02
C GLN A 136 -7.83 1.86 -9.60
N PRO A 137 -6.98 1.98 -8.55
CA PRO A 137 -7.41 1.83 -7.18
C PRO A 137 -8.29 2.99 -6.76
N ASP A 138 -9.26 2.73 -5.88
CA ASP A 138 -10.10 3.75 -5.24
C ASP A 138 -9.36 4.45 -4.09
N ALA A 139 -8.37 3.74 -3.50
CA ALA A 139 -7.53 4.27 -2.44
C ALA A 139 -6.11 3.69 -2.52
N ILE A 140 -5.13 4.48 -2.07
CA ILE A 140 -3.74 4.07 -1.95
C ILE A 140 -3.29 4.28 -0.50
N ILE A 141 -2.59 3.28 0.05
CA ILE A 141 -1.90 3.38 1.35
C ILE A 141 -0.41 3.26 1.10
N THR A 142 0.37 4.17 1.66
CA THR A 142 1.83 4.17 1.59
C THR A 142 2.42 4.88 2.81
N TRP A 143 3.75 4.91 2.91
CA TRP A 143 4.46 5.63 3.93
C TRP A 143 4.21 7.14 3.88
N GLY A 144 4.09 7.78 5.04
CA GLY A 144 4.08 9.24 5.15
C GLY A 144 5.44 9.87 4.81
N PRO A 145 5.52 11.22 4.79
CA PRO A 145 6.76 11.94 4.44
C PRO A 145 7.94 11.66 5.39
N ASP A 146 7.66 11.24 6.61
CA ASP A 146 8.65 10.82 7.61
C ASP A 146 9.12 9.37 7.44
N GLY A 147 8.40 8.58 6.59
CA GLY A 147 8.67 7.16 6.38
C GLY A 147 8.34 6.28 7.58
N GLY A 148 7.52 6.77 8.54
CA GLY A 148 7.15 6.05 9.76
C GLY A 148 8.31 5.80 10.72
N THR A 149 9.41 5.24 10.23
CA THR A 149 10.64 4.92 11.00
C THR A 149 11.82 5.82 10.66
N THR A 150 11.60 6.87 9.86
CA THR A 150 12.66 7.72 9.27
C THR A 150 13.57 7.02 8.25
N HIS A 151 13.29 5.77 7.87
CA HIS A 151 14.06 5.04 6.87
C HIS A 151 13.99 5.74 5.50
N ILE A 152 15.14 5.83 4.82
CA ILE A 152 15.23 6.58 3.55
C ILE A 152 14.32 5.97 2.49
N ASP A 153 14.31 4.65 2.32
CA ASP A 153 13.51 3.98 1.29
C ASP A 153 12.01 4.14 1.55
N HIS A 154 11.56 4.10 2.82
CA HIS A 154 10.17 4.39 3.16
C HIS A 154 9.77 5.79 2.69
N ARG A 155 10.64 6.77 2.93
CA ARG A 155 10.41 8.17 2.50
C ARG A 155 10.43 8.31 0.99
N LEU A 156 11.37 7.63 0.30
CA LEU A 156 11.47 7.64 -1.16
C LEU A 156 10.26 6.98 -1.81
N VAL A 157 9.83 5.81 -1.31
CA VAL A 157 8.64 5.12 -1.81
C VAL A 157 7.38 5.96 -1.55
N GLY A 158 7.19 6.47 -0.33
CA GLY A 158 6.07 7.36 -0.01
C GLY A 158 6.01 8.59 -0.90
N ALA A 159 7.16 9.25 -1.12
CA ALA A 159 7.25 10.41 -2.02
C ALA A 159 7.03 10.06 -3.51
N SER A 160 7.32 8.82 -3.92
CA SER A 160 7.11 8.36 -5.30
C SER A 160 5.64 8.12 -5.64
N VAL A 161 4.78 7.99 -4.61
CA VAL A 161 3.34 7.75 -4.74
C VAL A 161 2.54 9.04 -4.76
N THR A 162 3.04 10.11 -4.10
CA THR A 162 2.35 11.40 -3.94
C THR A 162 2.73 12.40 -5.03
#